data_217cb3559b07079fce22b46cdc2aeb75
#
_entry.id   217cb3559b07079fce22b46cdc2aeb75
#
_cell.length_a   1.000
_cell.length_b   1.000
_cell.length_c   1.000
_cell.angle_alpha   90.00
_cell.angle_beta   90.00
_cell.angle_gamma   90.00
#
_symmetry.space_group_name_H-M   'P 1'
#
loop_
_entity.id
_entity.type
_entity.pdbx_description
1 polymer ?
#
loop_
_entity_poly.entity_id
_entity_poly.type
_entity_poly.pdbx_seq_one_letter_code
_entity_poly.pdbx_strand_id
1 'polypeptide(L)' 'MLVLGRKPGEYVMIGDDIMVKVIRSDSGDLRLAIDAPKHVPIIRGELHEVQNKSPETIS' A
#
# COMPACT_ATOMS: atom_id res chain seq x y z
N MET A 1 12.56 -8.13 5.72
CA MET A 1 11.30 -7.69 5.08
C MET A 1 10.53 -8.89 4.60
N LEU A 2 9.22 -8.88 4.77
CA LEU A 2 8.37 -9.97 4.30
C LEU A 2 7.85 -9.65 2.90
N VAL A 3 8.03 -10.59 1.99
CA VAL A 3 7.56 -10.44 0.62
C VAL A 3 6.55 -11.54 0.34
N LEU A 4 5.37 -11.16 -0.10
CA LEU A 4 4.27 -12.08 -0.38
C LEU A 4 3.80 -11.92 -1.81
N GLY A 5 3.55 -13.05 -2.47
CA GLY A 5 2.92 -13.03 -3.78
C GLY A 5 1.42 -13.25 -3.61
N ARG A 6 0.62 -12.33 -4.14
CA ARG A 6 -0.83 -12.46 -4.10
C ARG A 6 -1.41 -12.21 -5.47
N LYS A 7 -2.51 -12.88 -5.76
CA LYS A 7 -3.23 -12.71 -7.01
C LYS A 7 -4.39 -11.76 -6.83
N PRO A 8 -4.87 -11.11 -7.88
CA PRO A 8 -6.05 -10.26 -7.77
C PRO A 8 -7.20 -11.00 -7.11
N GLY A 9 -7.86 -10.33 -6.19
CA GLY A 9 -8.93 -10.92 -5.38
C GLY A 9 -8.48 -11.49 -4.07
N GLU A 10 -7.18 -11.69 -3.89
CA GLU A 10 -6.64 -12.17 -2.63
C GLU A 10 -6.23 -11.02 -1.74
N TYR A 11 -6.08 -11.31 -0.47
CA TYR A 11 -5.77 -10.25 0.48
C TYR A 11 -4.77 -10.74 1.53
N VAL A 12 -4.25 -9.78 2.28
CA VAL A 12 -3.32 -10.03 3.38
C VAL A 12 -3.80 -9.22 4.58
N MET A 13 -3.73 -9.82 5.76
CA MET A 13 -4.02 -9.11 6.99
C MET A 13 -2.74 -8.67 7.66
N ILE A 14 -2.74 -7.45 8.17
CA ILE A 14 -1.65 -6.91 8.96
C ILE A 14 -2.22 -6.61 10.34
N GLY A 15 -1.85 -7.42 11.31
CA GLY A 15 -2.51 -7.35 12.59
C GLY A 15 -3.96 -7.81 12.47
N ASP A 16 -4.81 -7.29 13.33
CA ASP A 16 -6.21 -7.69 13.36
C ASP A 16 -7.12 -6.76 12.59
N ASP A 17 -6.65 -5.58 12.23
CA ASP A 17 -7.52 -4.52 11.77
C ASP A 17 -7.09 -3.88 10.45
N ILE A 18 -6.01 -4.33 9.84
CA ILE A 18 -5.56 -3.77 8.57
C ILE A 18 -5.62 -4.86 7.51
N MET A 19 -6.34 -4.60 6.44
CA MET A 19 -6.44 -5.52 5.32
C MET A 19 -5.91 -4.86 4.07
N VAL A 20 -5.09 -5.61 3.32
CA VAL A 20 -4.59 -5.17 2.03
C VAL A 20 -5.06 -6.17 0.99
N LYS A 21 -5.87 -5.72 0.05
CA LYS A 21 -6.42 -6.58 -0.98
C LYS A 21 -5.88 -6.18 -2.33
N VAL A 22 -5.56 -7.16 -3.15
CA VAL A 22 -5.06 -6.91 -4.51
C VAL A 22 -6.24 -6.85 -5.47
N ILE A 23 -6.30 -5.79 -6.24
CA ILE A 23 -7.37 -5.57 -7.20
C ILE A 23 -6.73 -5.30 -8.56
N ARG A 24 -7.34 -5.87 -9.60
CA ARG A 24 -6.92 -5.56 -10.97
C ARG A 24 -7.89 -4.55 -11.57
N SER A 25 -7.37 -3.48 -12.13
CA SER A 25 -8.20 -2.50 -12.79
C SER A 25 -8.52 -2.97 -14.22
N ASP A 26 -9.45 -2.28 -14.86
CA ASP A 26 -9.83 -2.59 -16.23
C ASP A 26 -8.68 -2.41 -17.20
N SER A 27 -7.76 -1.53 -16.90
CA SER A 27 -6.60 -1.30 -17.75
C SER A 27 -5.49 -2.33 -17.56
N GLY A 28 -5.69 -3.27 -16.63
CA GLY A 28 -4.69 -4.29 -16.37
C GLY A 28 -3.70 -3.94 -15.28
N ASP A 29 -3.75 -2.74 -14.75
CA ASP A 29 -2.88 -2.35 -13.65
C ASP A 29 -3.30 -3.04 -12.36
N LEU A 30 -2.36 -3.25 -11.48
CA LEU A 30 -2.64 -3.78 -10.16
C LEU A 30 -2.86 -2.62 -9.20
N ARG A 31 -3.90 -2.74 -8.38
CA ARG A 31 -4.23 -1.76 -7.37
C ARG A 31 -4.34 -2.44 -6.02
N LEU A 32 -4.15 -1.67 -4.97
CA LEU A 32 -4.30 -2.16 -3.61
C LEU A 32 -5.47 -1.44 -2.95
N ALA A 33 -6.38 -2.23 -2.41
CA ALA A 33 -7.45 -1.70 -1.58
C ALA A 33 -7.03 -1.93 -0.14
N ILE A 34 -6.92 -0.86 0.62
CA ILE A 34 -6.40 -0.93 1.98
C ILE A 34 -7.49 -0.48 2.93
N ASP A 35 -7.81 -1.35 3.89
CA ASP A 35 -8.78 -1.06 4.93
C ASP A 35 -8.03 -0.98 6.25
N ALA A 36 -8.03 0.19 6.86
CA ALA A 36 -7.29 0.43 8.09
C ALA A 36 -8.06 1.40 8.98
N PRO A 37 -7.80 1.37 10.30
CA PRO A 37 -8.42 2.34 11.20
C PRO A 37 -7.99 3.76 10.86
N LYS A 38 -8.79 4.72 11.25
CA LYS A 38 -8.55 6.11 10.91
C LYS A 38 -7.25 6.66 11.48
N HIS A 39 -6.80 6.11 12.59
CA HIS A 39 -5.57 6.59 13.21
C HIS A 39 -4.32 6.10 12.48
N VAL A 40 -4.47 5.20 11.52
CA VAL A 40 -3.34 4.70 10.73
C VAL A 40 -3.36 5.42 9.39
N PRO A 41 -2.42 6.32 9.15
CA PRO A 41 -2.40 7.01 7.86
C PRO A 41 -1.93 6.07 6.76
N ILE A 42 -2.57 6.20 5.61
CA ILE A 42 -2.20 5.42 4.43
C ILE A 42 -1.67 6.40 3.40
N ILE A 43 -0.38 6.33 3.14
CA ILE A 43 0.29 7.28 2.26
C ILE A 43 1.00 6.48 1.18
N ARG A 44 0.74 6.83 -0.07
CA ARG A 44 1.45 6.19 -1.17
C ARG A 44 2.93 6.52 -1.11
N GLY A 45 3.76 5.59 -1.59
CA GLY A 45 5.18 5.68 -1.38
C GLY A 45 5.83 6.97 -1.86
N GLU A 46 5.42 7.46 -3.01
CA GLU A 46 6.04 8.68 -3.54
C GLU A 46 5.77 9.89 -2.65
N LEU A 47 4.61 9.94 -2.00
CA LEU A 47 4.32 11.03 -1.09
C LEU A 47 5.05 10.86 0.24
N HIS A 48 5.19 9.63 0.68
CA HIS A 48 5.92 9.34 1.90
C HIS A 48 7.38 9.73 1.77
N GLU A 49 7.98 9.46 0.60
CA GLU A 49 9.36 9.83 0.38
C GLU A 49 9.56 11.34 0.42
N VAL A 50 8.62 12.08 -0.15
CA VAL A 50 8.71 13.53 -0.12
C VAL A 50 8.64 14.05 1.30
N GLN A 51 7.80 13.46 2.13
CA GLN A 51 7.62 13.92 3.50
C GLN A 51 8.76 13.56 4.44
N ASN A 52 9.41 12.42 4.22
CA ASN A 52 10.36 11.88 5.18
C ASN A 52 11.81 12.00 4.76
N LYS A 53 12.08 12.27 3.51
CA LYS A 53 13.44 12.41 3.04
C LYS A 53 13.82 13.87 2.97
N SER A 54 15.10 14.14 3.17
CA SER A 54 15.58 15.49 3.00
C SER A 54 15.52 15.86 1.51
N PRO A 55 15.49 17.15 1.21
CA PRO A 55 15.30 17.58 -0.18
C PRO A 55 16.31 17.02 -1.17
N GLU A 56 17.50 16.78 -0.75
CA GLU A 56 18.54 16.31 -1.67
C GLU A 56 18.27 14.87 -2.14
N THR A 57 17.38 14.16 -1.51
CA THR A 57 17.11 12.76 -1.88
C THR A 57 15.86 12.59 -2.68
N ILE A 58 15.20 13.66 -3.04
CA ILE A 58 13.91 13.56 -3.69
C ILE A 58 14.04 13.13 -5.14
N SER A 59 15.07 13.34 -5.71
CA SER A 59 15.28 13.04 -7.12
C SER A 59 14.83 11.66 -7.52
#